data_59e01dad285ab1484d443a9eeb8ac046
#
_entry.id   59e01dad285ab1484d443a9eeb8ac046
#
_cell.length_a   1.000
_cell.length_b   1.000
_cell.length_c   1.000
_cell.angle_alpha   90.00
_cell.angle_beta   90.00
_cell.angle_gamma   90.00
#
_symmetry.space_group_name_H-M   'P 1'
#
loop_
_entity.id
_entity.type
_entity.pdbx_description
1 polymer ?
#
loop_
_entity_poly.entity_id
_entity_poly.type
_entity_poly.pdbx_seq_one_letter_code
_entity_poly.pdbx_strand_id
1 'polypeptide(L)'
;MTMFGDRYEVGALIGAGGMSDVFIAKDTRLNREVAIKVLRSDLNREQTFVTRFRKEALAAAGLSHPGIVAVYDSGENPAPYIVMELLQGKTLRELINGPVDAKTAVQITEGILQALAYSHANGIVHRDIKPGNIMITDQGDVKVMDFGIARALDDVSATMTATWNVVGTAQYLSPEQASGEVADTRSDLYSVGVVLYEMLTGRPPFTGDTPVSIALQHVSSELIPPSKINPAVDQQFDHFLSVVMAKDPANRYQDANAMLGDLHRIKTGQTITTEIVRTRKKKNRTWQYVASALAVVLIAVGGYAIKERTVVTGMSVPNVVGLTESDATAQLSAFKVVINHAHDSNTPIDRVASQSPLATSR
;
A
#
# COMPACT_ATOMS: atom_id res chain seq x y z
N MET A 1 0.66 -24.91 -26.94
CA MET A 1 1.68 -24.38 -26.00
C MET A 1 1.93 -22.94 -26.35
N THR A 2 1.96 -22.06 -25.35
CA THR A 2 2.16 -20.62 -25.60
C THR A 2 3.65 -20.32 -25.59
N MET A 3 4.13 -19.66 -26.67
CA MET A 3 5.53 -19.24 -26.80
C MET A 3 5.67 -17.75 -26.52
N PHE A 4 6.71 -17.38 -25.80
CA PHE A 4 7.10 -16.01 -25.54
C PHE A 4 8.44 -15.70 -26.19
N GLY A 5 8.51 -14.61 -26.96
CA GLY A 5 9.71 -14.17 -27.68
C GLY A 5 10.29 -15.23 -28.62
N ASP A 6 9.46 -16.13 -29.16
CA ASP A 6 9.87 -17.28 -30.01
C ASP A 6 10.98 -18.14 -29.39
N ARG A 7 11.08 -18.16 -28.06
CA ARG A 7 12.15 -18.82 -27.32
C ARG A 7 11.68 -19.57 -26.08
N TYR A 8 10.71 -19.02 -25.35
CA TYR A 8 10.29 -19.53 -24.05
C TYR A 8 8.96 -20.28 -24.18
N GLU A 9 9.00 -21.59 -24.03
CA GLU A 9 7.82 -22.46 -24.03
C GLU A 9 7.21 -22.48 -22.64
N VAL A 10 6.01 -21.91 -22.49
CA VAL A 10 5.36 -21.74 -21.18
C VAL A 10 4.66 -23.02 -20.76
N GLY A 11 4.93 -23.43 -19.52
CA GLY A 11 4.37 -24.61 -18.86
C GLY A 11 3.39 -24.25 -17.74
N ALA A 12 3.58 -24.86 -16.57
CA ALA A 12 2.67 -24.74 -15.43
C ALA A 12 2.77 -23.37 -14.73
N LEU A 13 1.63 -22.89 -14.24
CA LEU A 13 1.55 -21.73 -13.34
C LEU A 13 2.13 -22.12 -11.97
N ILE A 14 3.08 -21.33 -11.45
CA ILE A 14 3.70 -21.52 -10.14
C ILE A 14 3.43 -20.39 -9.17
N GLY A 15 2.93 -19.24 -9.63
CA GLY A 15 2.56 -18.12 -8.78
C GLY A 15 1.58 -17.19 -9.47
N ALA A 16 0.58 -16.72 -8.75
CA ALA A 16 -0.38 -15.72 -9.21
C ALA A 16 -0.31 -14.49 -8.32
N GLY A 17 -0.01 -13.33 -8.92
CA GLY A 17 0.08 -12.04 -8.23
C GLY A 17 -0.97 -11.05 -8.67
N GLY A 18 -1.03 -9.90 -8.01
CA GLY A 18 -1.97 -8.82 -8.36
C GLY A 18 -1.76 -8.23 -9.74
N MET A 19 -0.49 -8.16 -10.22
CA MET A 19 -0.15 -7.56 -11.51
C MET A 19 0.34 -8.57 -12.54
N SER A 20 0.87 -9.70 -12.11
CA SER A 20 1.55 -10.67 -12.97
C SER A 20 1.37 -12.09 -12.47
N ASP A 21 1.41 -13.01 -13.39
CA ASP A 21 1.44 -14.45 -13.13
C ASP A 21 2.83 -14.99 -13.45
N VAL A 22 3.30 -16.00 -12.69
CA VAL A 22 4.61 -16.62 -12.85
C VAL A 22 4.42 -18.08 -13.27
N PHE A 23 5.10 -18.47 -14.34
CA PHE A 23 5.05 -19.82 -14.89
C PHE A 23 6.43 -20.44 -14.94
N ILE A 24 6.51 -21.75 -14.89
CA ILE A 24 7.69 -22.49 -15.37
C ILE A 24 7.71 -22.35 -16.89
N ALA A 25 8.87 -22.11 -17.46
CA ALA A 25 9.05 -22.12 -18.91
C ALA A 25 10.35 -22.83 -19.29
N LYS A 26 10.40 -23.35 -20.50
CA LYS A 26 11.60 -23.93 -21.08
C LYS A 26 12.25 -22.94 -22.05
N ASP A 27 13.49 -22.54 -21.78
CA ASP A 27 14.34 -21.83 -22.73
C ASP A 27 14.79 -22.81 -23.81
N THR A 28 14.18 -22.76 -24.98
CA THR A 28 14.42 -23.70 -26.08
C THR A 28 15.83 -23.57 -26.70
N ARG A 29 16.47 -22.37 -26.55
CA ARG A 29 17.83 -22.15 -27.07
C ARG A 29 18.92 -22.70 -26.17
N LEU A 30 18.74 -22.54 -24.84
CA LEU A 30 19.72 -23.01 -23.86
C LEU A 30 19.34 -24.33 -23.22
N ASN A 31 18.17 -24.90 -23.59
CA ASN A 31 17.61 -26.18 -23.10
C ASN A 31 17.61 -26.25 -21.56
N ARG A 32 17.13 -25.19 -20.89
CA ARG A 32 17.03 -25.14 -19.44
C ARG A 32 15.63 -24.66 -19.00
N GLU A 33 15.24 -25.01 -17.78
CA GLU A 33 14.05 -24.43 -17.15
C GLU A 33 14.34 -23.06 -16.58
N VAL A 34 13.35 -22.18 -16.69
CA VAL A 34 13.37 -20.81 -16.19
C VAL A 34 12.00 -20.46 -15.59
N ALA A 35 11.92 -19.45 -14.77
CA ALA A 35 10.67 -18.81 -14.41
C ALA A 35 10.37 -17.67 -15.39
N ILE A 36 9.13 -17.59 -15.85
CA ILE A 36 8.67 -16.46 -16.66
C ILE A 36 7.52 -15.74 -15.93
N LYS A 37 7.75 -14.48 -15.61
CA LYS A 37 6.76 -13.58 -15.00
C LYS A 37 6.09 -12.81 -16.14
N VAL A 38 4.77 -12.92 -16.24
CA VAL A 38 3.98 -12.34 -17.35
C VAL A 38 3.00 -11.32 -16.78
N LEU A 39 2.96 -10.12 -17.35
CA LEU A 39 1.98 -9.11 -16.99
C LEU A 39 0.57 -9.60 -17.36
N ARG A 40 -0.38 -9.50 -16.43
CA ARG A 40 -1.76 -9.96 -16.64
C ARG A 40 -2.42 -9.22 -17.79
N SER A 41 -3.23 -9.93 -18.56
CA SER A 41 -3.87 -9.42 -19.77
C SER A 41 -4.85 -8.26 -19.54
N ASP A 42 -5.49 -8.21 -18.36
CA ASP A 42 -6.38 -7.12 -17.94
C ASP A 42 -5.60 -5.81 -17.70
N LEU A 43 -4.32 -5.87 -17.32
CA LEU A 43 -3.45 -4.72 -17.05
C LEU A 43 -2.55 -4.33 -18.23
N ASN A 44 -2.43 -5.20 -19.24
CA ASN A 44 -1.56 -4.98 -20.41
C ASN A 44 -1.99 -3.76 -21.28
N ARG A 45 -3.23 -3.30 -21.15
CA ARG A 45 -3.74 -2.13 -21.86
C ARG A 45 -3.38 -0.80 -21.19
N GLU A 46 -2.99 -0.82 -19.94
CA GLU A 46 -2.65 0.37 -19.17
C GLU A 46 -1.14 0.63 -19.22
N GLN A 47 -0.73 1.65 -19.94
CA GLN A 47 0.68 2.01 -20.15
C GLN A 47 1.46 2.19 -18.83
N THR A 48 0.79 2.58 -17.77
CA THR A 48 1.38 2.75 -16.44
C THR A 48 1.91 1.42 -15.89
N PHE A 49 1.14 0.33 -15.98
CA PHE A 49 1.56 -1.00 -15.52
C PHE A 49 2.67 -1.57 -16.40
N VAL A 50 2.59 -1.41 -17.72
CA VAL A 50 3.63 -1.84 -18.65
C VAL A 50 4.96 -1.14 -18.35
N THR A 51 4.91 0.18 -18.13
CA THR A 51 6.11 0.97 -17.79
C THR A 51 6.73 0.54 -16.46
N ARG A 52 5.90 0.29 -15.45
CA ARG A 52 6.34 -0.22 -14.14
C ARG A 52 7.02 -1.58 -14.28
N PHE A 53 6.38 -2.49 -14.99
CA PHE A 53 6.88 -3.84 -15.22
C PHE A 53 8.25 -3.84 -15.94
N ARG A 54 8.42 -2.95 -16.95
CA ARG A 54 9.72 -2.75 -17.62
C ARG A 54 10.79 -2.18 -16.69
N LYS A 55 10.46 -1.20 -15.86
CA LYS A 55 11.41 -0.61 -14.91
C LYS A 55 11.89 -1.66 -13.90
N GLU A 56 11.00 -2.53 -13.42
CA GLU A 56 11.35 -3.65 -12.53
C GLU A 56 12.34 -4.60 -13.21
N ALA A 57 12.06 -5.00 -14.47
CA ALA A 57 12.96 -5.86 -15.24
C ALA A 57 14.36 -5.24 -15.40
N LEU A 58 14.44 -3.96 -15.82
CA LEU A 58 15.70 -3.26 -16.07
C LEU A 58 16.56 -3.15 -14.81
N ALA A 59 15.96 -2.88 -13.68
CA ALA A 59 16.69 -2.73 -12.43
C ALA A 59 17.20 -4.06 -11.89
N ALA A 60 16.38 -5.09 -11.92
CA ALA A 60 16.80 -6.43 -11.50
C ALA A 60 17.86 -7.03 -12.44
N ALA A 61 17.80 -6.72 -13.74
CA ALA A 61 18.79 -7.20 -14.73
C ALA A 61 20.22 -6.69 -14.49
N GLY A 62 20.38 -5.54 -13.82
CA GLY A 62 21.70 -4.99 -13.44
C GLY A 62 22.33 -5.64 -12.21
N LEU A 63 21.59 -6.52 -11.49
CA LEU A 63 22.06 -7.13 -10.25
C LEU A 63 22.52 -8.58 -10.48
N SER A 64 23.74 -8.88 -10.03
CA SER A 64 24.29 -10.25 -10.05
C SER A 64 24.87 -10.59 -8.68
N HIS A 65 24.05 -11.26 -7.85
CA HIS A 65 24.39 -11.62 -6.47
C HIS A 65 23.72 -12.96 -6.10
N PRO A 66 24.38 -13.88 -5.39
CA PRO A 66 23.80 -15.17 -5.03
C PRO A 66 22.51 -15.07 -4.22
N GLY A 67 22.33 -14.04 -3.40
CA GLY A 67 21.12 -13.77 -2.62
C GLY A 67 20.03 -12.99 -3.37
N ILE A 68 20.18 -12.74 -4.68
CA ILE A 68 19.20 -12.04 -5.52
C ILE A 68 18.79 -12.97 -6.67
N VAL A 69 17.49 -13.01 -7.00
CA VAL A 69 17.02 -13.75 -8.17
C VAL A 69 17.59 -13.14 -9.44
N ALA A 70 18.27 -13.96 -10.24
CA ALA A 70 18.86 -13.50 -11.50
C ALA A 70 17.77 -13.29 -12.56
N VAL A 71 17.77 -12.12 -13.21
CA VAL A 71 16.97 -11.84 -14.41
C VAL A 71 17.80 -12.15 -15.64
N TYR A 72 17.26 -12.95 -16.55
CA TYR A 72 17.96 -13.44 -17.74
C TYR A 72 17.58 -12.72 -19.02
N ASP A 73 16.28 -12.34 -19.12
CA ASP A 73 15.74 -11.74 -20.35
C ASP A 73 14.42 -11.03 -20.04
N SER A 74 13.98 -10.19 -20.97
CA SER A 74 12.64 -9.59 -20.93
C SER A 74 12.15 -9.30 -22.34
N GLY A 75 10.83 -9.28 -22.54
CA GLY A 75 10.23 -8.98 -23.84
C GLY A 75 8.77 -8.60 -23.73
N GLU A 76 8.12 -8.46 -24.91
CA GLU A 76 6.76 -7.92 -24.99
C GLU A 76 5.82 -8.73 -25.91
N ASN A 77 6.30 -9.76 -26.51
CA ASN A 77 5.51 -10.58 -27.44
C ASN A 77 5.26 -11.99 -26.84
N PRO A 78 4.00 -12.41 -26.65
CA PRO A 78 2.72 -11.74 -26.98
C PRO A 78 2.23 -10.75 -25.91
N ALA A 79 2.87 -10.68 -24.77
CA ALA A 79 2.60 -9.77 -23.66
C ALA A 79 3.94 -9.41 -22.97
N PRO A 80 4.02 -8.33 -22.16
CA PRO A 80 5.22 -8.04 -21.37
C PRO A 80 5.57 -9.19 -20.44
N TYR A 81 6.83 -9.64 -20.48
CA TYR A 81 7.35 -10.74 -19.66
C TYR A 81 8.77 -10.48 -19.18
N ILE A 82 9.12 -11.10 -18.06
CA ILE A 82 10.47 -11.15 -17.50
C ILE A 82 10.85 -12.62 -17.32
N VAL A 83 12.02 -13.00 -17.80
CA VAL A 83 12.59 -14.34 -17.64
C VAL A 83 13.63 -14.30 -16.55
N MET A 84 13.52 -15.20 -15.58
CA MET A 84 14.39 -15.21 -14.41
C MET A 84 14.75 -16.64 -13.97
N GLU A 85 15.66 -16.71 -13.03
CA GLU A 85 16.07 -17.93 -12.34
C GLU A 85 14.84 -18.66 -11.80
N LEU A 86 14.69 -19.94 -12.13
CA LEU A 86 13.68 -20.81 -11.52
C LEU A 86 14.23 -21.30 -10.18
N LEU A 87 13.59 -20.90 -9.10
CA LEU A 87 13.96 -21.32 -7.75
C LEU A 87 13.11 -22.50 -7.30
N GLN A 88 13.75 -23.46 -6.61
CA GLN A 88 13.09 -24.52 -5.87
C GLN A 88 13.16 -24.22 -4.39
N GLY A 89 12.01 -24.16 -3.71
CA GLY A 89 11.92 -23.78 -2.31
C GLY A 89 10.56 -23.19 -1.94
N LYS A 90 10.52 -22.46 -0.83
CA LYS A 90 9.31 -21.82 -0.30
C LYS A 90 9.54 -20.36 -0.01
N THR A 91 8.51 -19.56 -0.17
CA THR A 91 8.55 -18.17 0.29
C THR A 91 8.61 -18.12 1.81
N LEU A 92 9.22 -17.09 2.36
CA LEU A 92 9.25 -16.89 3.81
C LEU A 92 7.82 -16.73 4.38
N ARG A 93 6.89 -16.25 3.57
CA ARG A 93 5.45 -16.18 3.92
C ARG A 93 4.87 -17.56 4.19
N GLU A 94 5.22 -18.54 3.39
CA GLU A 94 4.76 -19.94 3.55
C GLU A 94 5.43 -20.65 4.74
N LEU A 95 6.61 -20.18 5.13
CA LEU A 95 7.38 -20.76 6.24
C LEU A 95 6.98 -20.19 7.61
N ILE A 96 6.52 -18.94 7.68
CA ILE A 96 6.10 -18.31 8.95
C ILE A 96 4.69 -18.81 9.32
N ASN A 97 4.63 -19.87 10.12
CA ASN A 97 3.39 -20.41 10.69
C ASN A 97 3.36 -20.28 12.23
N GLY A 98 4.08 -19.29 12.76
CA GLY A 98 4.31 -19.04 14.17
C GLY A 98 5.72 -18.51 14.38
N PRO A 99 6.19 -18.33 15.62
CA PRO A 99 7.55 -17.87 15.89
C PRO A 99 8.60 -18.84 15.30
N VAL A 100 9.56 -18.26 14.58
CA VAL A 100 10.75 -18.95 14.07
C VAL A 100 11.85 -18.89 15.15
N ASP A 101 12.66 -19.92 15.29
CA ASP A 101 13.77 -19.86 16.22
C ASP A 101 14.75 -18.73 15.89
N ALA A 102 15.33 -18.11 16.92
CA ALA A 102 16.13 -16.90 16.77
C ALA A 102 17.36 -17.09 15.87
N LYS A 103 17.97 -18.29 15.89
CA LYS A 103 19.16 -18.59 15.07
C LYS A 103 18.78 -18.61 13.59
N THR A 104 17.69 -19.28 13.23
CA THR A 104 17.16 -19.31 11.85
C THR A 104 16.72 -17.93 11.40
N ALA A 105 16.00 -17.16 12.26
CA ALA A 105 15.58 -15.80 11.95
C ALA A 105 16.78 -14.88 11.66
N VAL A 106 17.86 -14.99 12.44
CA VAL A 106 19.12 -14.25 12.22
C VAL A 106 19.75 -14.66 10.89
N GLN A 107 19.88 -15.95 10.60
CA GLN A 107 20.46 -16.42 9.33
C GLN A 107 19.71 -15.91 8.11
N ILE A 108 18.38 -15.95 8.13
CA ILE A 108 17.55 -15.43 7.05
C ILE A 108 17.76 -13.92 6.92
N THR A 109 17.76 -13.18 8.04
CA THR A 109 17.96 -11.73 8.04
C THR A 109 19.36 -11.35 7.53
N GLU A 110 20.41 -12.11 7.88
CA GLU A 110 21.77 -11.93 7.35
C GLU A 110 21.76 -12.06 5.81
N GLY A 111 21.11 -13.09 5.25
CA GLY A 111 21.01 -13.28 3.81
C GLY A 111 20.28 -12.15 3.10
N ILE A 112 19.17 -11.65 3.67
CA ILE A 112 18.44 -10.50 3.13
C ILE A 112 19.35 -9.24 3.13
N LEU A 113 20.02 -8.96 4.25
CA LEU A 113 20.89 -7.78 4.39
C LEU A 113 22.08 -7.82 3.44
N GLN A 114 22.68 -8.99 3.18
CA GLN A 114 23.74 -9.15 2.17
C GLN A 114 23.25 -8.81 0.77
N ALA A 115 22.07 -9.29 0.40
CA ALA A 115 21.44 -8.96 -0.88
C ALA A 115 21.16 -7.45 -1.01
N LEU A 116 20.64 -6.83 0.07
CA LEU A 116 20.37 -5.39 0.11
C LEU A 116 21.65 -4.56 0.11
N ALA A 117 22.70 -4.95 0.83
CA ALA A 117 24.00 -4.27 0.79
C ALA A 117 24.53 -4.18 -0.64
N TYR A 118 24.41 -5.27 -1.40
CA TYR A 118 24.84 -5.30 -2.79
C TYR A 118 23.95 -4.41 -3.68
N SER A 119 22.62 -4.52 -3.58
CA SER A 119 21.72 -3.70 -4.41
C SER A 119 21.84 -2.20 -4.11
N HIS A 120 21.97 -1.83 -2.82
CA HIS A 120 22.16 -0.45 -2.40
C HIS A 120 23.49 0.14 -2.90
N ALA A 121 24.56 -0.66 -2.89
CA ALA A 121 25.85 -0.24 -3.46
C ALA A 121 25.78 0.02 -4.98
N ASN A 122 24.81 -0.62 -5.68
CA ASN A 122 24.51 -0.39 -7.09
C ASN A 122 23.42 0.67 -7.32
N GLY A 123 23.04 1.43 -6.28
CA GLY A 123 22.06 2.51 -6.37
C GLY A 123 20.61 2.04 -6.48
N ILE A 124 20.32 0.76 -6.20
CA ILE A 124 19.00 0.16 -6.33
C ILE A 124 18.40 -0.08 -4.94
N VAL A 125 17.26 0.56 -4.67
CA VAL A 125 16.46 0.39 -3.46
C VAL A 125 15.30 -0.55 -3.77
N HIS A 126 15.04 -1.54 -2.90
CA HIS A 126 14.04 -2.58 -3.14
C HIS A 126 12.60 -2.08 -2.97
N ARG A 127 12.30 -1.34 -1.91
CA ARG A 127 11.03 -0.67 -1.60
C ARG A 127 9.81 -1.57 -1.32
N ASP A 128 9.95 -2.88 -1.42
CA ASP A 128 8.86 -3.86 -1.17
C ASP A 128 9.37 -5.12 -0.46
N ILE A 129 10.25 -4.96 0.54
CA ILE A 129 10.72 -6.06 1.38
C ILE A 129 9.57 -6.58 2.23
N LYS A 130 9.24 -7.87 2.02
CA LYS A 130 8.19 -8.60 2.75
C LYS A 130 8.41 -10.11 2.63
N PRO A 131 7.82 -10.95 3.48
CA PRO A 131 8.04 -12.40 3.44
C PRO A 131 7.66 -13.06 2.09
N GLY A 132 6.71 -12.49 1.34
CA GLY A 132 6.35 -13.01 0.01
C GLY A 132 7.40 -12.74 -1.07
N ASN A 133 8.32 -11.79 -0.86
CA ASN A 133 9.40 -11.47 -1.79
C ASN A 133 10.75 -12.03 -1.34
N ILE A 134 10.74 -12.92 -0.35
CA ILE A 134 11.93 -13.63 0.15
C ILE A 134 11.67 -15.11 0.00
N MET A 135 12.54 -15.80 -0.68
CA MET A 135 12.47 -17.25 -0.87
C MET A 135 13.62 -17.94 -0.15
N ILE A 136 13.32 -19.07 0.48
CA ILE A 136 14.31 -19.96 1.05
C ILE A 136 14.35 -21.18 0.14
N THR A 137 15.51 -21.41 -0.48
CA THR A 137 15.70 -22.56 -1.38
C THR A 137 15.73 -23.87 -0.58
N ASP A 138 15.57 -24.99 -1.28
CA ASP A 138 15.69 -26.33 -0.65
C ASP A 138 17.09 -26.58 -0.07
N GLN A 139 18.11 -25.82 -0.50
CA GLN A 139 19.47 -25.84 0.06
C GLN A 139 19.62 -24.92 1.29
N GLY A 140 18.61 -24.13 1.61
CA GLY A 140 18.61 -23.18 2.73
C GLY A 140 19.15 -21.78 2.37
N ASP A 141 19.41 -21.51 1.09
CA ASP A 141 19.86 -20.20 0.64
C ASP A 141 18.71 -19.19 0.63
N VAL A 142 19.01 -17.97 1.02
CA VAL A 142 18.07 -16.85 0.98
C VAL A 142 18.14 -16.13 -0.37
N LYS A 143 17.01 -16.00 -1.04
CA LYS A 143 16.88 -15.27 -2.31
C LYS A 143 15.85 -14.13 -2.17
N VAL A 144 16.28 -12.91 -2.46
CA VAL A 144 15.40 -11.72 -2.54
C VAL A 144 14.89 -11.59 -3.98
N MET A 145 13.57 -11.46 -4.11
CA MET A 145 12.85 -11.41 -5.39
C MET A 145 12.13 -10.06 -5.52
N ASP A 146 11.70 -9.72 -6.74
CA ASP A 146 10.74 -8.64 -7.03
C ASP A 146 11.19 -7.26 -6.48
N PHE A 147 12.26 -6.70 -7.06
CA PHE A 147 12.71 -5.35 -6.74
C PHE A 147 11.66 -4.31 -7.13
N GLY A 148 10.98 -3.75 -6.14
CA GLY A 148 9.76 -2.92 -6.25
C GLY A 148 9.99 -1.49 -6.76
N ILE A 149 10.81 -1.30 -7.83
CA ILE A 149 11.14 0.00 -8.41
C ILE A 149 9.90 0.70 -9.00
N ALA A 150 8.84 -0.06 -9.27
CA ALA A 150 7.56 0.45 -9.74
C ALA A 150 6.83 1.39 -8.75
N ARG A 151 7.28 1.45 -7.48
CA ARG A 151 6.76 2.36 -6.44
C ARG A 151 7.52 3.68 -6.34
N ALA A 152 8.31 4.06 -7.35
CA ALA A 152 9.05 5.30 -7.37
C ALA A 152 8.17 6.48 -7.80
N LEU A 153 8.13 7.51 -6.95
CA LEU A 153 7.94 8.95 -7.18
C LEU A 153 6.69 9.48 -7.93
N ASP A 154 6.05 8.75 -8.85
CA ASP A 154 4.95 9.33 -9.64
C ASP A 154 3.55 9.04 -9.09
N ASP A 155 3.43 8.28 -8.00
CA ASP A 155 2.15 7.76 -7.51
C ASP A 155 1.75 8.18 -6.08
N VAL A 156 2.29 9.27 -5.55
CA VAL A 156 1.89 9.74 -4.20
C VAL A 156 0.39 10.08 -4.12
N SER A 157 -0.20 10.51 -5.23
CA SER A 157 -1.63 10.87 -5.28
C SER A 157 -2.55 9.76 -5.81
N ALA A 158 -2.07 8.86 -6.69
CA ALA A 158 -2.88 7.79 -7.27
C ALA A 158 -2.84 6.48 -6.46
N THR A 159 -1.80 6.26 -5.66
CA THR A 159 -1.56 4.99 -4.95
C THR A 159 -2.40 4.84 -3.68
N MET A 160 -2.92 5.92 -3.10
CA MET A 160 -3.76 5.82 -1.89
C MET A 160 -5.12 5.16 -2.13
N THR A 161 -5.60 5.08 -3.37
CA THR A 161 -6.96 4.58 -3.66
C THR A 161 -7.04 3.26 -4.41
N ALA A 162 -6.07 2.91 -5.26
CA ALA A 162 -6.19 1.76 -6.15
C ALA A 162 -5.32 0.54 -5.79
N THR A 163 -4.14 0.73 -5.17
CA THR A 163 -3.19 -0.38 -4.91
C THR A 163 -3.24 -0.90 -3.47
N TRP A 164 -3.95 -0.23 -2.56
CA TRP A 164 -4.06 -0.60 -1.15
C TRP A 164 -5.07 -1.73 -0.88
N ASN A 165 -5.71 -2.27 -1.91
CA ASN A 165 -6.65 -3.40 -1.77
C ASN A 165 -5.99 -4.73 -1.33
N VAL A 166 -4.66 -4.76 -1.18
CA VAL A 166 -3.95 -5.93 -0.63
C VAL A 166 -3.49 -5.63 0.79
N VAL A 167 -4.33 -5.96 1.76
CA VAL A 167 -4.07 -5.81 3.22
C VAL A 167 -2.68 -6.30 3.63
N GLY A 168 -2.13 -7.32 2.97
CA GLY A 168 -0.83 -7.90 3.30
C GLY A 168 0.40 -7.01 3.04
N THR A 169 0.35 -6.03 2.13
CA THR A 169 1.51 -5.20 1.80
C THR A 169 1.72 -4.02 2.77
N ALA A 170 0.63 -3.50 3.36
CA ALA A 170 0.72 -2.38 4.30
C ALA A 170 1.50 -2.72 5.58
N GLN A 171 1.58 -4.00 5.94
CA GLN A 171 2.24 -4.49 7.15
C GLN A 171 3.76 -4.26 7.18
N TYR A 172 4.39 -4.02 6.03
CA TYR A 172 5.86 -3.91 5.89
C TYR A 172 6.33 -2.53 5.42
N LEU A 173 5.43 -1.56 5.29
CA LEU A 173 5.76 -0.20 4.87
C LEU A 173 6.64 0.50 5.92
N SER A 174 7.62 1.25 5.45
CA SER A 174 8.30 2.21 6.32
C SER A 174 7.42 3.43 6.62
N PRO A 175 7.68 4.18 7.71
CA PRO A 175 6.95 5.40 8.05
C PRO A 175 6.92 6.42 6.90
N GLU A 176 8.04 6.62 6.22
CA GLU A 176 8.15 7.51 5.05
C GLU A 176 7.30 7.03 3.88
N GLN A 177 7.28 5.72 3.59
CA GLN A 177 6.38 5.16 2.57
C GLN A 177 4.91 5.32 2.96
N ALA A 178 4.58 5.08 4.22
CA ALA A 178 3.23 5.25 4.74
C ALA A 178 2.76 6.71 4.71
N SER A 179 3.70 7.67 4.78
CA SER A 179 3.44 9.11 4.68
C SER A 179 3.48 9.64 3.25
N GLY A 180 3.81 8.80 2.26
CA GLY A 180 3.98 9.22 0.86
C GLY A 180 5.28 9.99 0.59
N GLU A 181 6.26 9.87 1.48
CA GLU A 181 7.58 10.47 1.31
C GLU A 181 8.51 9.57 0.49
N VAL A 182 9.65 10.11 0.08
CA VAL A 182 10.62 9.36 -0.74
C VAL A 182 11.29 8.26 0.08
N ALA A 183 11.12 7.02 -0.36
CA ALA A 183 11.79 5.87 0.22
C ALA A 183 13.25 5.79 -0.26
N ASP A 184 14.19 5.60 0.68
CA ASP A 184 15.60 5.35 0.43
C ASP A 184 16.04 3.97 0.97
N THR A 185 17.35 3.71 1.00
CA THR A 185 17.93 2.44 1.49
C THR A 185 17.51 2.11 2.92
N ARG A 186 17.28 3.12 3.77
CA ARG A 186 16.85 2.97 5.17
C ARG A 186 15.40 2.52 5.30
N SER A 187 14.59 2.72 4.25
CA SER A 187 13.22 2.17 4.17
C SER A 187 13.25 0.66 4.06
N ASP A 188 14.17 0.10 3.26
CA ASP A 188 14.36 -1.34 3.16
C ASP A 188 14.81 -1.94 4.49
N LEU A 189 15.75 -1.27 5.19
CA LEU A 189 16.22 -1.71 6.51
C LEU A 189 15.09 -1.77 7.54
N TYR A 190 14.20 -0.75 7.53
CA TYR A 190 12.99 -0.77 8.37
C TYR A 190 12.11 -1.99 8.06
N SER A 191 11.86 -2.25 6.78
CA SER A 191 11.03 -3.39 6.34
C SER A 191 11.67 -4.74 6.71
N VAL A 192 13.01 -4.85 6.66
CA VAL A 192 13.75 -6.01 7.19
C VAL A 192 13.51 -6.17 8.69
N GLY A 193 13.50 -5.06 9.45
CA GLY A 193 13.14 -5.06 10.87
C GLY A 193 11.74 -5.60 11.12
N VAL A 194 10.77 -5.22 10.30
CA VAL A 194 9.39 -5.75 10.38
C VAL A 194 9.35 -7.25 10.13
N VAL A 195 10.07 -7.74 9.10
CA VAL A 195 10.18 -9.17 8.78
C VAL A 195 10.84 -9.95 9.92
N LEU A 196 11.94 -9.44 10.49
CA LEU A 196 12.61 -10.05 11.63
C LEU A 196 11.69 -10.11 12.87
N TYR A 197 10.97 -9.02 13.14
CA TYR A 197 10.01 -8.99 14.24
C TYR A 197 8.93 -10.08 14.04
N GLU A 198 8.37 -10.20 12.83
CA GLU A 198 7.38 -11.23 12.52
C GLU A 198 7.94 -12.64 12.69
N MET A 199 9.16 -12.91 12.20
CA MET A 199 9.80 -14.20 12.42
C MET A 199 9.96 -14.53 13.92
N LEU A 200 10.40 -13.57 14.74
CA LEU A 200 10.63 -13.78 16.15
C LEU A 200 9.35 -13.94 16.98
N THR A 201 8.27 -13.29 16.57
CA THR A 201 7.00 -13.22 17.34
C THR A 201 5.86 -14.02 16.73
N GLY A 202 5.96 -14.46 15.47
CA GLY A 202 4.91 -15.12 14.70
C GLY A 202 3.83 -14.17 14.17
N ARG A 203 3.98 -12.86 14.36
CA ARG A 203 3.03 -11.83 13.88
C ARG A 203 3.73 -10.52 13.58
N PRO A 204 3.23 -9.73 12.61
CA PRO A 204 3.79 -8.41 12.34
C PRO A 204 3.61 -7.47 13.54
N PRO A 205 4.46 -6.43 13.68
CA PRO A 205 4.42 -5.50 14.81
C PRO A 205 3.17 -4.64 14.86
N PHE A 206 2.59 -4.36 13.70
CA PHE A 206 1.40 -3.53 13.55
C PHE A 206 0.33 -4.27 12.74
N THR A 207 -0.89 -4.29 13.26
CA THR A 207 -2.05 -4.96 12.65
C THR A 207 -3.27 -4.06 12.74
N GLY A 208 -4.24 -4.25 11.86
CA GLY A 208 -5.47 -3.45 11.84
C GLY A 208 -6.42 -3.92 10.75
N ASP A 209 -7.66 -3.46 10.83
CA ASP A 209 -8.75 -3.88 9.92
C ASP A 209 -8.61 -3.27 8.52
N THR A 210 -7.84 -2.20 8.39
CA THR A 210 -7.65 -1.52 7.11
C THR A 210 -6.16 -1.24 6.84
N PRO A 211 -5.72 -1.22 5.58
CA PRO A 211 -4.35 -0.82 5.22
C PRO A 211 -3.96 0.56 5.77
N VAL A 212 -4.91 1.50 5.80
CA VAL A 212 -4.69 2.86 6.33
C VAL A 212 -4.41 2.83 7.83
N SER A 213 -5.16 2.02 8.61
CA SER A 213 -4.94 1.90 10.05
C SER A 213 -3.56 1.30 10.36
N ILE A 214 -3.10 0.34 9.56
CA ILE A 214 -1.76 -0.26 9.67
C ILE A 214 -0.68 0.78 9.33
N ALA A 215 -0.86 1.51 8.22
CA ALA A 215 0.07 2.56 7.80
C ALA A 215 0.24 3.66 8.86
N LEU A 216 -0.85 4.11 9.48
CA LEU A 216 -0.80 5.08 10.58
C LEU A 216 -0.01 4.56 11.80
N GLN A 217 -0.09 3.27 12.10
CA GLN A 217 0.69 2.68 13.17
C GLN A 217 2.19 2.66 12.85
N HIS A 218 2.58 2.41 11.59
CA HIS A 218 3.97 2.56 11.17
C HIS A 218 4.50 3.98 11.40
N VAL A 219 3.68 5.00 11.18
CA VAL A 219 4.06 6.41 11.39
C VAL A 219 4.14 6.79 12.87
N SER A 220 3.19 6.35 13.71
CA SER A 220 2.99 6.96 15.02
C SER A 220 3.05 6.02 16.22
N SER A 221 2.77 4.71 16.05
CA SER A 221 2.69 3.80 17.19
C SER A 221 4.07 3.34 17.66
N GLU A 222 4.22 3.19 18.97
CA GLU A 222 5.44 2.63 19.56
C GLU A 222 5.53 1.12 19.26
N LEU A 223 6.76 0.64 19.07
CA LEU A 223 7.04 -0.78 18.92
C LEU A 223 6.91 -1.49 20.27
N ILE A 224 6.09 -2.53 20.34
CA ILE A 224 6.08 -3.43 21.46
C ILE A 224 7.33 -4.31 21.36
N PRO A 225 8.19 -4.36 22.38
CA PRO A 225 9.39 -5.21 22.36
C PRO A 225 9.06 -6.67 22.04
N PRO A 226 9.79 -7.34 21.14
CA PRO A 226 9.51 -8.73 20.77
C PRO A 226 9.58 -9.69 21.96
N SER A 227 10.43 -9.45 22.95
CA SER A 227 10.52 -10.27 24.17
C SER A 227 9.24 -10.24 25.01
N LYS A 228 8.43 -9.17 24.91
CA LYS A 228 7.11 -9.10 25.57
C LYS A 228 6.04 -9.93 24.87
N ILE A 229 6.23 -10.23 23.59
CA ILE A 229 5.32 -11.07 22.80
C ILE A 229 5.73 -12.53 22.86
N ASN A 230 7.04 -12.79 22.68
CA ASN A 230 7.63 -14.11 22.78
C ASN A 230 8.78 -14.08 23.83
N PRO A 231 8.54 -14.59 25.04
CA PRO A 231 9.54 -14.59 26.12
C PRO A 231 10.81 -15.41 25.82
N ALA A 232 10.80 -16.23 24.76
CA ALA A 232 12.01 -16.95 24.31
C ALA A 232 13.00 -16.07 23.55
N VAL A 233 12.58 -14.85 23.16
CA VAL A 233 13.43 -13.90 22.44
C VAL A 233 14.32 -13.14 23.41
N ASP A 234 15.63 -13.12 23.12
CA ASP A 234 16.62 -12.36 23.92
C ASP A 234 16.33 -10.86 23.85
N GLN A 235 16.49 -10.16 24.99
CA GLN A 235 16.28 -8.72 25.10
C GLN A 235 17.20 -7.88 24.20
N GLN A 236 18.30 -8.43 23.70
CA GLN A 236 19.12 -7.75 22.70
C GLN A 236 18.36 -7.46 21.40
N PHE A 237 17.39 -8.31 21.03
CA PHE A 237 16.51 -8.04 19.89
C PHE A 237 15.56 -6.87 20.14
N ASP A 238 15.15 -6.62 21.39
CA ASP A 238 14.33 -5.46 21.74
C ASP A 238 15.07 -4.16 21.40
N HIS A 239 16.34 -4.09 21.80
CA HIS A 239 17.19 -2.94 21.51
C HIS A 239 17.45 -2.83 20.00
N PHE A 240 17.90 -3.92 19.35
CA PHE A 240 18.19 -3.96 17.92
C PHE A 240 16.99 -3.47 17.09
N LEU A 241 15.82 -4.05 17.32
CA LEU A 241 14.61 -3.69 16.58
C LEU A 241 14.11 -2.28 16.90
N SER A 242 14.35 -1.75 18.09
CA SER A 242 14.04 -0.36 18.41
C SER A 242 14.84 0.64 17.59
N VAL A 243 16.09 0.31 17.25
CA VAL A 243 16.94 1.10 16.34
C VAL A 243 16.50 0.92 14.89
N VAL A 244 16.40 -0.33 14.43
CA VAL A 244 16.02 -0.66 13.04
C VAL A 244 14.68 -0.03 12.67
N MET A 245 13.70 -0.09 13.58
CA MET A 245 12.34 0.38 13.37
C MET A 245 12.07 1.78 13.95
N ALA A 246 13.12 2.58 14.19
CA ALA A 246 12.96 3.98 14.57
C ALA A 246 12.14 4.73 13.50
N LYS A 247 11.21 5.60 13.95
CA LYS A 247 10.30 6.30 13.03
C LYS A 247 11.02 7.27 12.11
N ASP A 248 11.99 8.03 12.66
CA ASP A 248 12.87 8.90 11.89
C ASP A 248 13.99 8.07 11.26
N PRO A 249 14.13 8.09 9.91
CA PRO A 249 15.21 7.39 9.22
C PRO A 249 16.62 7.76 9.69
N ALA A 250 16.82 8.99 10.20
CA ALA A 250 18.11 9.42 10.72
C ALA A 250 18.53 8.68 12.00
N ASN A 251 17.59 8.09 12.72
CA ASN A 251 17.81 7.35 13.95
C ASN A 251 17.95 5.83 13.72
N ARG A 252 17.91 5.37 12.46
CA ARG A 252 18.10 3.97 12.07
C ARG A 252 19.58 3.70 11.70
N TYR A 253 19.88 2.44 11.45
CA TYR A 253 21.10 2.08 10.71
C TYR A 253 21.11 2.81 9.36
N GLN A 254 22.25 3.38 8.99
CA GLN A 254 22.35 4.18 7.78
C GLN A 254 22.67 3.34 6.54
N ASP A 255 23.18 2.12 6.73
CA ASP A 255 23.43 1.15 5.66
C ASP A 255 23.26 -0.30 6.17
N ALA A 256 23.13 -1.24 5.23
CA ALA A 256 22.89 -2.64 5.52
C ALA A 256 24.10 -3.31 6.22
N ASN A 257 25.33 -2.85 5.98
CA ASN A 257 26.53 -3.44 6.59
C ASN A 257 26.61 -3.09 8.09
N ALA A 258 26.22 -1.87 8.48
CA ALA A 258 26.14 -1.48 9.89
C ALA A 258 25.10 -2.35 10.62
N MET A 259 23.95 -2.59 10.03
CA MET A 259 22.91 -3.46 10.57
C MET A 259 23.36 -4.93 10.66
N LEU A 260 24.05 -5.44 9.62
CA LEU A 260 24.67 -6.78 9.63
C LEU A 260 25.70 -6.93 10.78
N GLY A 261 26.52 -5.90 11.02
CA GLY A 261 27.52 -5.92 12.06
C GLY A 261 26.91 -6.14 13.45
N ASP A 262 25.84 -5.42 13.79
CA ASP A 262 25.17 -5.57 15.08
C ASP A 262 24.36 -6.88 15.15
N LEU A 263 23.74 -7.33 14.06
CA LEU A 263 23.08 -8.64 14.00
C LEU A 263 24.07 -9.78 14.25
N HIS A 264 25.28 -9.69 13.68
CA HIS A 264 26.35 -10.66 13.91
C HIS A 264 26.84 -10.65 15.39
N ARG A 265 26.86 -9.50 16.05
CA ARG A 265 27.17 -9.41 17.49
C ARG A 265 26.12 -10.15 18.32
N ILE A 266 24.84 -9.95 18.05
CA ILE A 266 23.77 -10.70 18.72
C ILE A 266 23.98 -12.21 18.53
N LYS A 267 24.26 -12.65 17.29
CA LYS A 267 24.50 -14.06 16.97
C LYS A 267 25.67 -14.68 17.77
N THR A 268 26.69 -13.87 18.04
CA THR A 268 27.91 -14.29 18.78
C THR A 268 27.84 -14.01 20.29
N GLY A 269 26.68 -13.55 20.80
CA GLY A 269 26.49 -13.22 22.23
C GLY A 269 27.22 -11.95 22.67
N GLN A 270 27.61 -11.09 21.76
CA GLN A 270 28.26 -9.80 22.04
C GLN A 270 27.21 -8.70 22.14
N THR A 271 27.51 -7.66 22.92
CA THR A 271 26.63 -6.49 23.05
C THR A 271 26.66 -5.66 21.76
N ILE A 272 25.50 -5.20 21.32
CA ILE A 272 25.39 -4.27 20.19
C ILE A 272 25.94 -2.91 20.58
N THR A 273 26.57 -2.22 19.60
CA THR A 273 27.29 -0.96 19.84
C THR A 273 26.49 0.26 19.45
N THR A 274 25.43 0.08 18.67
CA THR A 274 24.61 1.21 18.19
C THR A 274 23.75 1.74 19.34
N GLU A 275 23.98 2.99 19.72
CA GLU A 275 23.17 3.66 20.74
C GLU A 275 21.81 4.10 20.17
N ILE A 276 20.76 3.95 20.99
CA ILE A 276 19.47 4.54 20.67
C ILE A 276 19.61 6.06 20.77
N VAL A 277 19.63 6.75 19.64
CA VAL A 277 19.50 8.20 19.63
C VAL A 277 18.06 8.53 20.05
N ARG A 278 17.86 8.73 21.36
CA ARG A 278 16.62 9.26 21.89
C ARG A 278 16.51 10.72 21.49
N THR A 279 16.12 11.00 20.25
CA THR A 279 15.68 12.34 19.89
C THR A 279 14.48 12.66 20.78
N ARG A 280 14.72 13.47 21.81
CA ARG A 280 13.66 14.06 22.63
C ARG A 280 12.73 14.76 21.64
N LYS A 281 11.54 14.17 21.38
CA LYS A 281 10.52 14.74 20.49
C LYS A 281 10.38 16.21 20.88
N LYS A 282 10.98 17.11 20.11
CA LYS A 282 10.65 18.53 20.18
C LYS A 282 9.17 18.57 19.84
N LYS A 283 8.33 18.79 20.85
CA LYS A 283 6.87 18.84 20.72
C LYS A 283 6.59 19.84 19.60
N ASN A 284 6.36 19.34 18.41
CA ASN A 284 6.25 20.16 17.22
C ASN A 284 5.00 21.02 17.39
N ARG A 285 5.22 22.26 17.82
CA ARG A 285 4.19 23.26 18.03
C ARG A 285 3.43 23.56 16.74
N THR A 286 4.03 23.21 15.60
CA THR A 286 3.41 23.28 14.27
C THR A 286 2.17 22.43 14.14
N TRP A 287 2.10 21.25 14.76
CA TRP A 287 0.89 20.42 14.72
C TRP A 287 -0.27 21.05 15.49
N GLN A 288 0.02 21.80 16.56
CA GLN A 288 -1.00 22.59 17.27
C GLN A 288 -1.54 23.73 16.40
N TYR A 289 -0.70 24.34 15.55
CA TYR A 289 -1.14 25.36 14.60
C TYR A 289 -1.92 24.77 13.43
N VAL A 290 -1.54 23.59 12.94
CA VAL A 290 -2.30 22.87 11.89
C VAL A 290 -3.63 22.38 12.43
N ALA A 291 -3.68 21.82 13.63
CA ALA A 291 -4.93 21.42 14.27
C ALA A 291 -5.85 22.62 14.57
N SER A 292 -5.30 23.76 15.01
CA SER A 292 -6.10 24.98 15.22
C SER A 292 -6.55 25.62 13.89
N ALA A 293 -5.75 25.58 12.84
CA ALA A 293 -6.15 26.04 11.51
C ALA A 293 -7.27 25.16 10.93
N LEU A 294 -7.18 23.83 11.07
CA LEU A 294 -8.24 22.88 10.69
C LEU A 294 -9.53 23.11 11.50
N ALA A 295 -9.42 23.39 12.82
CA ALA A 295 -10.58 23.70 13.65
C ALA A 295 -11.25 25.02 13.21
N VAL A 296 -10.47 26.04 12.85
CA VAL A 296 -11.00 27.32 12.34
C VAL A 296 -11.70 27.12 10.98
N VAL A 297 -11.13 26.31 10.09
CA VAL A 297 -11.75 25.97 8.80
C VAL A 297 -13.04 25.17 9.00
N LEU A 298 -13.08 24.21 9.92
CA LEU A 298 -14.29 23.45 10.26
C LEU A 298 -15.38 24.35 10.86
N ILE A 299 -15.02 25.32 11.72
CA ILE A 299 -15.95 26.30 12.29
C ILE A 299 -16.45 27.23 11.18
N ALA A 300 -15.60 27.70 10.27
CA ALA A 300 -15.99 28.54 9.15
C ALA A 300 -16.92 27.80 8.17
N VAL A 301 -16.60 26.56 7.82
CA VAL A 301 -17.44 25.71 6.94
C VAL A 301 -18.77 25.35 7.64
N GLY A 302 -18.71 24.99 8.92
CA GLY A 302 -19.90 24.73 9.74
C GLY A 302 -20.78 25.96 9.88
N GLY A 303 -20.19 27.14 10.12
CA GLY A 303 -20.90 28.44 10.19
C GLY A 303 -21.52 28.84 8.85
N TYR A 304 -20.83 28.60 7.73
CA TYR A 304 -21.37 28.82 6.39
C TYR A 304 -22.55 27.89 6.07
N ALA A 305 -22.43 26.58 6.40
CA ALA A 305 -23.49 25.59 6.22
C ALA A 305 -24.74 25.88 7.11
N ILE A 306 -24.53 26.42 8.30
CA ILE A 306 -25.65 26.87 9.19
C ILE A 306 -26.30 28.12 8.62
N LYS A 307 -25.53 29.07 8.05
CA LYS A 307 -26.07 30.29 7.43
C LYS A 307 -26.94 29.99 6.21
N GLU A 308 -26.60 28.98 5.43
CA GLU A 308 -27.46 28.51 4.31
C GLU A 308 -28.71 27.75 4.77
N ARG A 309 -28.70 27.13 5.96
CA ARG A 309 -29.88 26.43 6.50
C ARG A 309 -30.89 27.32 7.24
N THR A 310 -30.54 28.55 7.56
CA THR A 310 -31.42 29.48 8.31
C THR A 310 -32.24 30.45 7.44
N VAL A 311 -32.27 30.25 6.11
CA VAL A 311 -33.14 31.05 5.22
C VAL A 311 -34.00 30.11 4.37
N VAL A 312 -34.82 29.29 5.04
CA VAL A 312 -36.06 28.79 4.45
C VAL A 312 -37.15 29.07 5.49
N THR A 313 -37.57 30.28 5.55
CA THR A 313 -38.90 30.63 6.02
C THR A 313 -39.88 29.98 5.04
N GLY A 314 -40.43 28.85 5.42
CA GLY A 314 -41.40 28.15 4.58
C GLY A 314 -42.58 29.06 4.28
N MET A 315 -42.66 29.58 3.05
CA MET A 315 -43.87 30.24 2.55
C MET A 315 -44.92 29.13 2.37
N SER A 316 -46.04 29.26 3.07
CA SER A 316 -47.17 28.33 2.90
C SER A 316 -47.79 28.54 1.54
N VAL A 317 -48.06 27.44 0.84
CA VAL A 317 -48.69 27.48 -0.48
C VAL A 317 -50.16 27.88 -0.32
N PRO A 318 -50.64 28.97 -0.98
CA PRO A 318 -52.03 29.36 -0.91
C PRO A 318 -52.95 28.35 -1.61
N ASN A 319 -54.23 28.31 -1.18
CA ASN A 319 -55.21 27.45 -1.84
C ASN A 319 -55.74 28.14 -3.11
N VAL A 320 -55.52 27.51 -4.25
CA VAL A 320 -55.96 28.03 -5.59
C VAL A 320 -57.01 27.12 -6.26
N VAL A 321 -57.45 26.08 -5.60
CA VAL A 321 -58.48 25.17 -6.16
C VAL A 321 -59.79 25.93 -6.32
N GLY A 322 -60.42 25.86 -7.49
CA GLY A 322 -61.64 26.57 -7.83
C GLY A 322 -61.45 27.95 -8.41
N LEU A 323 -60.23 28.51 -8.39
CA LEU A 323 -59.93 29.82 -9.04
C LEU A 323 -59.74 29.65 -10.57
N THR A 324 -59.82 30.75 -11.30
CA THR A 324 -59.45 30.75 -12.73
C THR A 324 -57.94 30.59 -12.85
N GLU A 325 -57.44 30.12 -14.01
CA GLU A 325 -56.00 29.99 -14.25
C GLU A 325 -55.25 31.30 -14.04
N SER A 326 -55.83 32.42 -14.49
CA SER A 326 -55.23 33.76 -14.30
C SER A 326 -55.11 34.15 -12.84
N ASP A 327 -56.18 33.92 -12.04
CA ASP A 327 -56.19 34.32 -10.61
C ASP A 327 -55.27 33.40 -9.81
N ALA A 328 -55.22 32.11 -10.13
CA ALA A 328 -54.34 31.13 -9.50
C ALA A 328 -52.88 31.45 -9.78
N THR A 329 -52.52 31.78 -11.00
CA THR A 329 -51.14 32.19 -11.37
C THR A 329 -50.72 33.48 -10.70
N ALA A 330 -51.62 34.44 -10.57
CA ALA A 330 -51.38 35.71 -9.87
C ALA A 330 -51.08 35.46 -8.35
N GLN A 331 -51.90 34.61 -7.71
CA GLN A 331 -51.65 34.23 -6.28
C GLN A 331 -50.40 33.39 -6.05
N LEU A 332 -49.97 32.64 -7.03
CA LEU A 332 -48.77 31.78 -6.99
C LEU A 332 -47.52 32.46 -7.60
N SER A 333 -47.56 33.78 -7.83
CA SER A 333 -46.44 34.53 -8.46
C SER A 333 -45.10 34.40 -7.78
N ALA A 334 -45.06 34.03 -6.49
CA ALA A 334 -43.85 33.76 -5.72
C ALA A 334 -43.31 32.31 -5.89
N PHE A 335 -44.05 31.45 -6.63
CA PHE A 335 -43.72 30.04 -6.83
C PHE A 335 -43.46 29.74 -8.30
N LYS A 336 -42.68 28.71 -8.60
CA LYS A 336 -42.54 28.20 -9.94
C LYS A 336 -43.73 27.25 -10.24
N VAL A 337 -44.69 27.77 -11.01
CA VAL A 337 -45.94 27.05 -11.29
C VAL A 337 -45.77 26.21 -12.59
N VAL A 338 -46.25 24.97 -12.54
CA VAL A 338 -46.42 24.10 -13.72
C VAL A 338 -47.90 23.82 -13.88
N ILE A 339 -48.47 24.19 -15.03
CA ILE A 339 -49.90 24.04 -15.31
C ILE A 339 -50.06 22.83 -16.22
N ASN A 340 -50.94 21.92 -15.80
CA ASN A 340 -51.35 20.75 -16.58
C ASN A 340 -52.84 20.86 -16.86
N HIS A 341 -53.26 20.89 -18.14
CA HIS A 341 -54.64 20.87 -18.53
C HIS A 341 -55.16 19.45 -18.56
N ALA A 342 -56.25 19.17 -17.79
CA ALA A 342 -56.90 17.87 -17.77
C ALA A 342 -58.41 18.07 -17.81
N HIS A 343 -59.11 17.10 -18.37
CA HIS A 343 -60.58 17.11 -18.36
C HIS A 343 -61.10 16.47 -17.08
N ASP A 344 -61.84 17.25 -16.25
CA ASP A 344 -62.49 16.80 -15.07
C ASP A 344 -64.02 17.07 -15.16
N SER A 345 -64.83 16.04 -15.05
CA SER A 345 -66.27 16.13 -15.14
C SER A 345 -66.95 16.88 -13.98
N ASN A 346 -66.26 17.09 -12.89
CA ASN A 346 -66.80 17.70 -11.65
C ASN A 346 -66.38 19.20 -11.49
N THR A 347 -65.46 19.69 -12.31
CA THR A 347 -64.96 21.05 -12.20
C THR A 347 -65.40 21.85 -13.42
N PRO A 348 -65.95 23.10 -13.23
CA PRO A 348 -66.30 23.99 -14.35
C PRO A 348 -65.09 24.27 -15.25
N ILE A 349 -65.35 24.49 -16.55
CA ILE A 349 -64.33 24.83 -17.53
C ILE A 349 -63.55 26.06 -17.05
N ASP A 350 -62.23 26.10 -17.31
CA ASP A 350 -61.28 27.15 -16.95
C ASP A 350 -61.02 27.40 -15.45
N ARG A 351 -61.26 26.36 -14.59
CA ARG A 351 -60.96 26.44 -13.17
C ARG A 351 -59.97 25.36 -12.75
N VAL A 352 -59.17 25.66 -11.71
CA VAL A 352 -58.22 24.74 -11.11
C VAL A 352 -58.96 23.63 -10.40
N ALA A 353 -58.85 22.41 -10.89
CA ALA A 353 -59.46 21.20 -10.30
C ALA A 353 -58.70 20.67 -9.07
N SER A 354 -57.36 20.74 -9.11
CA SER A 354 -56.51 20.30 -8.02
C SER A 354 -55.16 21.03 -8.00
N GLN A 355 -54.47 21.03 -6.87
CA GLN A 355 -53.11 21.54 -6.75
C GLN A 355 -52.22 20.52 -5.98
N SER A 356 -50.94 20.51 -6.36
CA SER A 356 -49.90 19.77 -5.66
C SER A 356 -48.66 20.66 -5.57
N PRO A 357 -48.11 20.90 -4.35
CA PRO A 357 -48.53 20.39 -3.06
C PRO A 357 -49.85 21.01 -2.57
N LEU A 358 -50.48 20.36 -1.61
CA LEU A 358 -51.76 20.85 -1.02
C LEU A 358 -51.59 22.21 -0.34
N ALA A 359 -52.68 23.00 -0.28
CA ALA A 359 -52.70 24.27 0.44
C ALA A 359 -52.18 24.11 1.89
N THR A 360 -51.44 25.08 2.37
CA THR A 360 -50.80 25.07 3.71
C THR A 360 -49.66 24.07 3.92
N SER A 361 -49.24 23.29 2.91
CA SER A 361 -47.99 22.57 3.00
C SER A 361 -46.77 23.54 3.04
N ARG A 362 -45.80 23.24 3.90
CA ARG A 362 -44.58 24.04 4.11
C ARG A 362 -43.39 23.34 3.44
#